data_96224c53d8bab77ab75f98654c3bd3a0
#
_entry.id   96224c53d8bab77ab75f98654c3bd3a0
#
_cell.length_a   1.000
_cell.length_b   1.000
_cell.length_c   1.000
_cell.angle_alpha   90.00
_cell.angle_beta   90.00
_cell.angle_gamma   90.00
#
_symmetry.space_group_name_H-M   'P 1'
#
loop_
_entity.id
_entity.type
_entity.pdbx_description
1 polymer ?
#
loop_
_entity_poly.entity_id
_entity_poly.type
_entity_poly.pdbx_seq_one_letter_code
_entity_poly.pdbx_strand_id
1 'polypeptide(L)'
;MRLEVRHQFVVVATALVVFFTLLGRPYLWDEDEPKNAECAREMLEAGNWTVPQFNYELRTDKPILLYWLMLAAYQVGGVSEFTARFWSAALAVGTTLLTYHLGRRLYGGSVGLWSGLAMATCLMFAVSGRAATPDSTLIFCITLTLGAPRSASGNTVPSATAPSGDACTFPNLPRRNLPSHPPPTD
;
A
#
# COMPACT_ATOMS: atom_id res chain seq x y z
N MET A 1 -27.13 -14.77 -2.88
CA MET A 1 -27.15 -13.70 -1.85
C MET A 1 -26.70 -14.17 -0.45
N ARG A 2 -27.30 -15.24 0.15
CA ARG A 2 -26.89 -15.73 1.49
C ARG A 2 -25.44 -16.28 1.55
N LEU A 3 -24.99 -16.96 0.53
CA LEU A 3 -23.63 -17.54 0.48
C LEU A 3 -22.56 -16.44 0.40
N GLU A 4 -22.80 -15.39 -0.33
CA GLU A 4 -21.91 -14.25 -0.51
C GLU A 4 -21.72 -13.45 0.77
N VAL A 5 -22.79 -13.20 1.49
CA VAL A 5 -22.74 -12.55 2.82
C VAL A 5 -21.92 -13.38 3.79
N ARG A 6 -22.06 -14.71 3.73
CA ARG A 6 -21.28 -15.63 4.57
C ARG A 6 -19.79 -15.60 4.24
N HIS A 7 -19.41 -15.59 2.96
CA HIS A 7 -18.01 -15.46 2.54
C HIS A 7 -17.40 -14.13 3.02
N GLN A 8 -18.12 -13.03 2.79
CA GLN A 8 -17.69 -11.71 3.25
C GLN A 8 -17.53 -11.66 4.76
N PHE A 9 -18.48 -12.22 5.51
CA PHE A 9 -18.38 -12.28 6.97
C PHE A 9 -17.16 -13.08 7.45
N VAL A 10 -16.85 -14.22 6.83
CA VAL A 10 -15.67 -15.03 7.15
C VAL A 10 -14.39 -14.25 6.92
N VAL A 11 -14.27 -13.57 5.76
CA VAL A 11 -13.09 -12.76 5.43
C VAL A 11 -12.91 -11.61 6.44
N VAL A 12 -14.00 -10.89 6.75
CA VAL A 12 -13.96 -9.79 7.73
C VAL A 12 -13.58 -10.29 9.12
N ALA A 13 -14.23 -11.38 9.59
CA ALA A 13 -13.94 -11.95 10.89
C ALA A 13 -12.48 -12.40 11.01
N THR A 14 -11.97 -13.09 9.99
CA THR A 14 -10.56 -13.49 9.94
C THR A 14 -9.62 -12.29 9.97
N ALA A 15 -9.89 -11.27 9.15
CA ALA A 15 -9.08 -10.05 9.10
C ALA A 15 -9.10 -9.31 10.46
N LEU A 16 -10.27 -9.16 11.08
CA LEU A 16 -10.38 -8.53 12.41
C LEU A 16 -9.58 -9.30 13.45
N VAL A 17 -9.70 -10.62 13.47
CA VAL A 17 -8.92 -11.46 14.40
C VAL A 17 -7.43 -11.29 14.17
N VAL A 18 -6.95 -11.38 12.92
CA VAL A 18 -5.52 -11.30 12.61
C VAL A 18 -4.95 -9.90 12.93
N PHE A 19 -5.62 -8.83 12.54
CA PHE A 19 -5.06 -7.48 12.65
C PHE A 19 -5.30 -6.82 14.01
N PHE A 20 -6.41 -7.10 14.69
CA PHE A 20 -6.75 -6.43 15.94
C PHE A 20 -6.42 -7.23 17.20
N THR A 21 -6.22 -8.57 17.11
CA THR A 21 -5.90 -9.35 18.31
C THR A 21 -4.59 -8.89 18.93
N LEU A 22 -4.64 -8.47 20.19
CA LEU A 22 -3.49 -8.02 20.99
C LEU A 22 -2.72 -6.84 20.35
N LEU A 23 -3.38 -5.97 19.57
CA LEU A 23 -2.73 -4.88 18.82
C LEU A 23 -1.96 -3.89 19.72
N GLY A 24 -2.47 -3.63 20.92
CA GLY A 24 -1.85 -2.71 21.89
C GLY A 24 -0.98 -3.38 22.97
N ARG A 25 -0.76 -4.71 22.91
CA ARG A 25 0.03 -5.40 23.94
C ARG A 25 1.53 -5.42 23.70
N PRO A 26 2.05 -5.66 22.46
CA PRO A 26 3.48 -5.57 22.22
C PRO A 26 3.91 -4.12 22.22
N TYR A 27 5.04 -3.82 22.90
CA TYR A 27 5.71 -2.52 22.75
C TYR A 27 6.00 -2.22 21.28
N LEU A 28 6.15 -0.95 20.95
CA LEU A 28 6.63 -0.55 19.61
C LEU A 28 8.05 -1.10 19.45
N TRP A 29 8.25 -2.06 18.54
CA TRP A 29 9.45 -2.89 18.51
C TRP A 29 10.35 -2.62 17.32
N ASP A 30 9.81 -2.06 16.26
CA ASP A 30 10.57 -1.65 15.07
C ASP A 30 11.14 -0.25 15.29
N GLU A 31 12.27 0.06 14.70
CA GLU A 31 12.95 1.35 14.86
C GLU A 31 12.08 2.54 14.40
N ASP A 32 11.27 2.32 13.36
CA ASP A 32 10.40 3.35 12.78
C ASP A 32 9.10 3.58 13.57
N GLU A 33 8.54 2.56 14.22
CA GLU A 33 7.27 2.67 14.95
C GLU A 33 7.30 3.71 16.07
N PRO A 34 8.24 3.65 17.03
CA PRO A 34 8.30 4.63 18.11
C PRO A 34 8.59 6.03 17.58
N LYS A 35 9.43 6.17 16.54
CA LYS A 35 9.72 7.46 15.93
C LYS A 35 8.48 8.08 15.27
N ASN A 36 7.65 7.27 14.61
CA ASN A 36 6.41 7.74 13.99
C ASN A 36 5.37 8.12 15.07
N ALA A 37 5.24 7.29 16.11
CA ALA A 37 4.31 7.54 17.20
C ALA A 37 4.68 8.80 17.99
N GLU A 38 5.98 9.01 18.28
CA GLU A 38 6.50 10.19 18.97
C GLU A 38 6.32 11.45 18.13
N CYS A 39 6.63 11.38 16.82
CA CYS A 39 6.39 12.49 15.91
C CYS A 39 4.91 12.92 15.89
N ALA A 40 3.99 11.97 15.84
CA ALA A 40 2.56 12.28 15.91
C ALA A 40 2.16 12.87 17.28
N ARG A 41 2.79 12.43 18.38
CA ARG A 41 2.56 12.98 19.72
C ARG A 41 3.03 14.43 19.81
N GLU A 42 4.27 14.72 19.37
CA GLU A 42 4.81 16.10 19.36
C GLU A 42 3.95 17.04 18.50
N MET A 43 3.47 16.57 17.33
CA MET A 43 2.56 17.33 16.49
C MET A 43 1.23 17.65 17.21
N LEU A 44 0.70 16.67 17.98
CA LEU A 44 -0.51 16.86 18.78
C LEU A 44 -0.31 17.90 19.88
N GLU A 45 0.77 17.79 20.64
CA GLU A 45 1.12 18.71 21.74
C GLU A 45 1.37 20.13 21.24
N ALA A 46 2.05 20.28 20.08
CA ALA A 46 2.29 21.55 19.44
C ALA A 46 1.05 22.17 18.76
N GLY A 47 -0.03 21.41 18.61
CA GLY A 47 -1.22 21.82 17.85
C GLY A 47 -0.95 22.07 16.36
N ASN A 48 0.17 21.57 15.84
CA ASN A 48 0.61 21.78 14.47
C ASN A 48 0.45 20.49 13.65
N TRP A 49 -0.50 20.49 12.73
CA TRP A 49 -0.83 19.33 11.88
C TRP A 49 -0.06 19.30 10.55
N THR A 50 0.77 20.30 10.30
CA THR A 50 1.39 20.47 8.98
C THR A 50 2.85 20.10 8.97
N VAL A 51 3.57 20.36 10.07
CA VAL A 51 5.01 20.19 10.15
C VAL A 51 5.35 19.04 11.10
N PRO A 52 5.74 17.86 10.58
CA PRO A 52 6.16 16.76 11.41
C PRO A 52 7.50 17.07 12.08
N GLN A 53 7.57 16.87 13.38
CA GLN A 53 8.76 17.06 14.19
C GLN A 53 9.07 15.78 14.97
N PHE A 54 10.35 15.52 15.18
CA PHE A 54 10.86 14.45 16.03
C PHE A 54 12.01 14.99 16.85
N ASN A 55 11.91 14.96 18.16
CA ASN A 55 12.83 15.63 19.09
C ASN A 55 12.99 17.14 18.78
N TYR A 56 11.89 17.81 18.41
CA TYR A 56 11.83 19.22 18.02
C TYR A 56 12.60 19.57 16.74
N GLU A 57 13.07 18.58 15.98
CA GLU A 57 13.68 18.74 14.66
C GLU A 57 12.70 18.37 13.55
N LEU A 58 12.79 19.04 12.41
CA LEU A 58 11.94 18.77 11.24
C LEU A 58 12.19 17.36 10.71
N ARG A 59 11.12 16.55 10.61
CA ARG A 59 11.17 15.20 10.05
C ARG A 59 10.29 15.06 8.81
N THR A 60 10.91 14.95 7.64
CA THR A 60 10.22 14.90 6.33
C THR A 60 10.35 13.56 5.62
N ASP A 61 10.82 12.51 6.30
CA ASP A 61 11.10 11.19 5.72
C ASP A 61 9.86 10.30 5.52
N LYS A 62 8.74 10.63 6.13
CA LYS A 62 7.49 9.87 6.01
C LYS A 62 6.34 10.73 5.46
N PRO A 63 5.36 10.09 4.77
CA PRO A 63 4.19 10.80 4.25
C PRO A 63 3.34 11.39 5.38
N ILE A 64 2.90 12.63 5.25
CA ILE A 64 2.11 13.35 6.23
C ILE A 64 0.77 12.66 6.56
N LEU A 65 0.20 11.91 5.63
CA LEU A 65 -1.05 11.18 5.81
C LEU A 65 -0.99 10.19 6.98
N LEU A 66 0.15 9.53 7.19
CA LEU A 66 0.35 8.64 8.34
C LEU A 66 0.13 9.37 9.66
N TYR A 67 0.77 10.54 9.81
CA TYR A 67 0.65 11.37 11.02
C TYR A 67 -0.78 11.87 11.22
N TRP A 68 -1.47 12.31 10.17
CA TRP A 68 -2.86 12.74 10.27
C TRP A 68 -3.79 11.62 10.76
N LEU A 69 -3.59 10.40 10.29
CA LEU A 69 -4.34 9.25 10.75
C LEU A 69 -4.07 8.95 12.23
N MET A 70 -2.80 9.00 12.65
CA MET A 70 -2.43 8.85 14.07
C MET A 70 -3.00 9.95 14.94
N LEU A 71 -2.89 11.22 14.53
CA LEU A 71 -3.45 12.37 15.22
C LEU A 71 -4.95 12.22 15.44
N ALA A 72 -5.69 11.82 14.41
CA ALA A 72 -7.12 11.56 14.52
C ALA A 72 -7.43 10.45 15.55
N ALA A 73 -6.65 9.39 15.60
CA ALA A 73 -6.81 8.34 16.59
C ALA A 73 -6.44 8.81 18.00
N TYR A 74 -5.38 9.60 18.15
CA TYR A 74 -4.93 10.15 19.44
C TYR A 74 -5.94 11.13 20.05
N GLN A 75 -6.63 11.91 19.23
CA GLN A 75 -7.68 12.81 19.72
C GLN A 75 -8.88 12.07 20.33
N VAL A 76 -9.20 10.90 19.80
CA VAL A 76 -10.38 10.13 20.26
C VAL A 76 -10.01 9.17 21.39
N GLY A 77 -8.89 8.45 21.26
CA GLY A 77 -8.52 7.37 22.18
C GLY A 77 -7.31 7.68 23.09
N GLY A 78 -6.75 8.90 23.00
CA GLY A 78 -5.51 9.23 23.69
C GLY A 78 -4.27 8.63 23.06
N VAL A 79 -3.10 8.99 23.57
CA VAL A 79 -1.81 8.47 23.06
C VAL A 79 -1.53 7.09 23.67
N SER A 80 -1.51 6.06 22.82
CA SER A 80 -1.22 4.68 23.22
C SER A 80 -0.71 3.87 22.02
N GLU A 81 -0.08 2.72 22.26
CA GLU A 81 0.35 1.80 21.20
C GLU A 81 -0.82 1.31 20.34
N PHE A 82 -1.99 1.13 20.96
CA PHE A 82 -3.18 0.73 20.25
C PHE A 82 -3.63 1.80 19.25
N THR A 83 -3.73 3.06 19.69
CA THR A 83 -4.17 4.17 18.82
C THR A 83 -3.17 4.50 17.73
N ALA A 84 -1.87 4.34 17.98
CA ALA A 84 -0.83 4.49 16.97
C ALA A 84 -0.99 3.48 15.82
N ARG A 85 -1.36 2.23 16.13
CA ARG A 85 -1.51 1.12 15.17
C ARG A 85 -2.91 0.97 14.59
N PHE A 86 -3.90 1.63 15.19
CA PHE A 86 -5.31 1.45 14.86
C PHE A 86 -5.61 1.61 13.36
N TRP A 87 -5.12 2.68 12.75
CA TRP A 87 -5.39 2.95 11.34
C TRP A 87 -4.66 1.99 10.41
N SER A 88 -3.45 1.56 10.75
CA SER A 88 -2.75 0.51 9.97
C SER A 88 -3.57 -0.77 9.94
N ALA A 89 -4.08 -1.22 11.09
CA ALA A 89 -4.93 -2.40 11.18
C ALA A 89 -6.28 -2.23 10.44
N ALA A 90 -6.93 -1.07 10.59
CA ALA A 90 -8.19 -0.77 9.91
C ALA A 90 -8.03 -0.76 8.38
N LEU A 91 -6.97 -0.14 7.87
CA LEU A 91 -6.66 -0.12 6.44
C LEU A 91 -6.26 -1.51 5.91
N ALA A 92 -5.58 -2.33 6.73
CA ALA A 92 -5.29 -3.72 6.37
C ALA A 92 -6.57 -4.57 6.23
N VAL A 93 -7.55 -4.38 7.12
CA VAL A 93 -8.88 -5.00 6.96
C VAL A 93 -9.55 -4.51 5.68
N GLY A 94 -9.49 -3.20 5.42
CA GLY A 94 -10.01 -2.59 4.18
C GLY A 94 -9.38 -3.18 2.93
N THR A 95 -8.06 -3.34 2.92
CA THR A 95 -7.30 -3.97 1.81
C THR A 95 -7.73 -5.41 1.57
N THR A 96 -7.90 -6.18 2.65
CA THR A 96 -8.37 -7.57 2.59
C THR A 96 -9.76 -7.65 1.96
N LEU A 97 -10.68 -6.74 2.35
CA LEU A 97 -12.01 -6.65 1.76
C LEU A 97 -11.97 -6.25 0.28
N LEU A 98 -11.14 -5.28 -0.08
CA LEU A 98 -10.96 -4.86 -1.49
C LEU A 98 -10.44 -6.02 -2.33
N THR A 99 -9.47 -6.78 -1.81
CA THR A 99 -8.92 -7.97 -2.48
C THR A 99 -10.00 -9.04 -2.67
N TYR A 100 -10.82 -9.30 -1.65
CA TYR A 100 -11.97 -10.19 -1.76
C TYR A 100 -12.94 -9.72 -2.87
N HIS A 101 -13.32 -8.45 -2.88
CA HIS A 101 -14.25 -7.91 -3.87
C HIS A 101 -13.67 -7.93 -5.28
N LEU A 102 -12.38 -7.63 -5.42
CA LEU A 102 -11.69 -7.67 -6.70
C LEU A 102 -11.60 -9.11 -7.25
N GLY A 103 -11.18 -10.07 -6.43
CA GLY A 103 -11.13 -11.47 -6.79
C GLY A 103 -12.52 -12.02 -7.18
N ARG A 104 -13.55 -11.62 -6.43
CA ARG A 104 -14.94 -11.99 -6.73
C ARG A 104 -15.44 -11.43 -8.07
N ARG A 105 -15.12 -10.17 -8.36
CA ARG A 105 -15.52 -9.52 -9.63
C ARG A 105 -14.84 -10.13 -10.85
N LEU A 106 -13.56 -10.51 -10.70
CA LEU A 106 -12.78 -11.01 -11.84
C LEU A 106 -12.96 -12.51 -12.08
N TYR A 107 -13.07 -13.32 -11.02
CA TYR A 107 -12.98 -14.77 -11.11
C TYR A 107 -14.12 -15.51 -10.39
N GLY A 108 -15.02 -14.80 -9.72
CA GLY A 108 -16.17 -15.39 -9.04
C GLY A 108 -16.00 -15.54 -7.52
N GLY A 109 -17.09 -15.98 -6.85
CA GLY A 109 -17.21 -15.91 -5.39
C GLY A 109 -16.20 -16.76 -4.61
N SER A 110 -15.88 -17.97 -5.10
CA SER A 110 -14.92 -18.86 -4.44
C SER A 110 -13.49 -18.31 -4.51
N VAL A 111 -13.09 -17.75 -5.66
CA VAL A 111 -11.77 -17.15 -5.82
C VAL A 111 -11.67 -15.89 -4.95
N GLY A 112 -12.74 -15.08 -4.88
CA GLY A 112 -12.79 -13.94 -3.98
C GLY A 112 -12.55 -14.34 -2.52
N LEU A 113 -13.21 -15.40 -2.03
CA LEU A 113 -13.02 -15.91 -0.68
C LEU A 113 -11.55 -16.27 -0.42
N TRP A 114 -10.97 -17.10 -1.27
CA TRP A 114 -9.58 -17.55 -1.10
C TRP A 114 -8.56 -16.41 -1.21
N SER A 115 -8.77 -15.45 -2.13
CA SER A 115 -7.89 -14.28 -2.26
C SER A 115 -7.94 -13.38 -1.02
N GLY A 116 -9.13 -13.14 -0.45
CA GLY A 116 -9.27 -12.42 0.80
C GLY A 116 -8.61 -13.12 1.98
N LEU A 117 -8.83 -14.43 2.14
CA LEU A 117 -8.19 -15.22 3.20
C LEU A 117 -6.66 -15.27 3.05
N ALA A 118 -6.16 -15.50 1.84
CA ALA A 118 -4.72 -15.49 1.56
C ALA A 118 -4.09 -14.14 1.91
N MET A 119 -4.76 -13.03 1.57
CA MET A 119 -4.28 -11.68 1.91
C MET A 119 -4.28 -11.48 3.43
N ALA A 120 -5.35 -11.85 4.13
CA ALA A 120 -5.46 -11.71 5.59
C ALA A 120 -4.40 -12.52 6.36
N THR A 121 -4.01 -13.68 5.84
CA THR A 121 -3.07 -14.61 6.49
C THR A 121 -1.64 -14.51 5.97
N CYS A 122 -1.38 -13.67 4.98
CA CYS A 122 -0.03 -13.41 4.48
C CYS A 122 0.82 -12.80 5.59
N LEU A 123 1.90 -13.48 5.99
CA LEU A 123 2.72 -13.09 7.15
C LEU A 123 3.28 -11.67 7.00
N MET A 124 3.86 -11.34 5.85
CA MET A 124 4.41 -9.99 5.61
C MET A 124 3.35 -8.91 5.70
N PHE A 125 2.17 -9.17 5.14
CA PHE A 125 1.06 -8.23 5.22
C PHE A 125 0.49 -8.13 6.64
N ALA A 126 0.45 -9.24 7.39
CA ALA A 126 0.02 -9.23 8.77
C ALA A 126 0.96 -8.41 9.67
N VAL A 127 2.27 -8.50 9.44
CA VAL A 127 3.27 -7.67 10.14
C VAL A 127 3.08 -6.20 9.79
N SER A 128 3.08 -5.83 8.50
CA SER A 128 2.87 -4.44 8.05
C SER A 128 1.53 -3.86 8.52
N GLY A 129 0.46 -4.67 8.52
CA GLY A 129 -0.87 -4.25 8.96
C GLY A 129 -0.99 -3.99 10.45
N ARG A 130 -0.07 -4.51 11.25
CA ARG A 130 -0.04 -4.34 12.71
C ARG A 130 1.01 -3.34 13.18
N ALA A 131 1.87 -2.87 12.28
CA ALA A 131 2.90 -1.89 12.56
C ALA A 131 2.39 -0.46 12.31
N ALA A 132 2.88 0.50 13.10
CA ALA A 132 2.59 1.93 12.92
C ALA A 132 3.47 2.54 11.81
N THR A 133 3.34 1.96 10.58
CA THR A 133 4.12 2.32 9.39
C THR A 133 3.20 2.75 8.24
N PRO A 134 3.70 3.50 7.24
CA PRO A 134 2.90 3.96 6.11
C PRO A 134 2.50 2.86 5.13
N ASP A 135 3.06 1.64 5.26
CA ASP A 135 2.93 0.56 4.29
C ASP A 135 1.48 0.13 4.07
N SER A 136 0.72 -0.06 5.17
CA SER A 136 -0.70 -0.42 5.10
C SER A 136 -1.52 0.63 4.38
N THR A 137 -1.23 1.91 4.61
CA THR A 137 -1.90 3.03 3.94
C THR A 137 -1.61 3.02 2.44
N LEU A 138 -0.35 2.80 2.08
CA LEU A 138 0.08 2.73 0.68
C LEU A 138 -0.58 1.55 -0.04
N ILE A 139 -0.52 0.35 0.54
CA ILE A 139 -1.12 -0.86 -0.05
C ILE A 139 -2.63 -0.68 -0.21
N PHE A 140 -3.31 -0.09 0.78
CA PHE A 140 -4.74 0.22 0.69
C PHE A 140 -5.06 1.15 -0.47
N CYS A 141 -4.35 2.27 -0.61
CA CYS A 141 -4.55 3.23 -1.69
C CYS A 141 -4.32 2.62 -3.07
N ILE A 142 -3.25 1.82 -3.25
CA ILE A 142 -2.97 1.12 -4.51
C ILE A 142 -4.09 0.13 -4.83
N THR A 143 -4.49 -0.69 -3.85
CA THR A 143 -5.56 -1.68 -4.05
C THR A 143 -6.89 -1.02 -4.36
N LEU A 144 -7.20 0.11 -3.73
CA LEU A 144 -8.40 0.89 -3.97
C LEU A 144 -8.43 1.42 -5.41
N THR A 145 -7.32 1.95 -5.91
CA THR A 145 -7.23 2.46 -7.30
C THR A 145 -7.37 1.34 -8.33
N LEU A 146 -6.82 0.16 -8.06
CA LEU A 146 -6.98 -1.02 -8.92
C LEU A 146 -8.41 -1.56 -8.90
N GLY A 147 -9.08 -1.50 -7.75
CA GLY A 147 -10.46 -1.95 -7.56
C GLY A 147 -11.52 -0.94 -8.00
N ALA A 148 -11.15 0.32 -8.21
CA ALA A 148 -12.08 1.34 -8.67
C ALA A 148 -12.70 0.92 -10.02
N PRO A 149 -14.04 1.01 -10.17
CA PRO A 149 -14.65 0.76 -11.45
C PRO A 149 -14.05 1.75 -12.44
N ARG A 150 -13.33 1.25 -13.44
CA ARG A 150 -12.98 2.07 -14.58
C ARG A 150 -14.29 2.48 -15.20
N SER A 151 -14.72 3.71 -14.93
CA SER A 151 -15.74 4.35 -15.77
C SER A 151 -15.22 4.15 -17.19
N ALA A 152 -16.00 3.49 -18.02
CA ALA A 152 -15.69 3.33 -19.43
C ALA A 152 -15.71 4.75 -20.06
N SER A 153 -14.67 5.51 -19.76
CA SER A 153 -14.29 6.66 -20.58
C SER A 153 -13.91 6.03 -21.91
N GLY A 154 -14.73 6.27 -22.93
CA GLY A 154 -14.63 5.69 -24.25
C GLY A 154 -13.39 6.08 -25.03
N ASN A 155 -12.24 5.94 -24.44
CA ASN A 155 -10.98 5.80 -25.13
C ASN A 155 -10.83 4.30 -25.46
N THR A 156 -11.48 3.89 -26.55
CA THR A 156 -10.95 2.80 -27.35
C THR A 156 -9.46 3.12 -27.50
N VAL A 157 -8.62 2.38 -26.79
CA VAL A 157 -7.23 2.23 -27.19
C VAL A 157 -7.33 1.83 -28.66
N PRO A 158 -6.80 2.62 -29.62
CA PRO A 158 -6.77 2.18 -31.00
C PRO A 158 -6.12 0.80 -30.96
N SER A 159 -6.83 -0.24 -31.39
CA SER A 159 -6.22 -1.54 -31.58
C SER A 159 -4.97 -1.24 -32.40
N ALA A 160 -3.79 -1.44 -31.81
CA ALA A 160 -2.56 -1.44 -32.55
C ALA A 160 -2.76 -2.58 -33.58
N THR A 161 -3.25 -2.22 -34.73
CA THR A 161 -3.19 -3.03 -35.95
C THR A 161 -1.72 -3.40 -36.00
N ALA A 162 -1.42 -4.67 -35.75
CA ALA A 162 -0.09 -5.19 -35.94
C ALA A 162 0.36 -4.71 -37.33
N PRO A 163 1.48 -3.98 -37.44
CA PRO A 163 1.97 -3.62 -38.75
C PRO A 163 2.23 -4.92 -39.48
N SER A 164 1.49 -5.13 -40.58
CA SER A 164 1.77 -6.14 -41.59
C SER A 164 3.27 -6.06 -41.86
N GLY A 165 3.94 -7.21 -41.74
CA GLY A 165 5.39 -7.33 -41.76
C GLY A 165 6.04 -6.81 -43.03
N ASP A 166 6.32 -5.54 -43.06
CA ASP A 166 7.19 -4.89 -44.03
C ASP A 166 8.29 -4.18 -43.24
N ALA A 167 9.44 -4.84 -43.31
CA ALA A 167 10.78 -4.30 -43.14
C ALA A 167 10.96 -3.12 -42.18
N CYS A 168 11.50 -3.40 -41.02
CA CYS A 168 12.26 -2.41 -40.24
C CYS A 168 13.44 -1.89 -41.09
N THR A 169 13.15 -0.93 -41.96
CA THR A 169 14.22 -0.13 -42.56
C THR A 169 14.65 0.91 -41.56
N PHE A 170 15.68 0.63 -40.81
CA PHE A 170 16.36 1.64 -40.01
C PHE A 170 16.87 2.73 -40.93
N PRO A 171 16.52 4.01 -40.72
CA PRO A 171 17.13 5.09 -41.48
C PRO A 171 18.65 5.04 -41.22
N ASN A 172 19.43 5.11 -42.33
CA ASN A 172 20.88 5.12 -42.32
C ASN A 172 21.47 6.05 -41.26
N LEU A 173 21.95 5.48 -40.16
CA LEU A 173 22.85 6.20 -39.27
C LEU A 173 24.17 6.43 -40.00
N PRO A 174 24.66 7.68 -40.05
CA PRO A 174 25.98 7.95 -40.63
C PRO A 174 27.02 7.16 -39.87
N ARG A 175 27.80 6.33 -40.59
CA ARG A 175 28.94 5.60 -40.04
C ARG A 175 29.92 6.61 -39.43
N ARG A 176 29.98 6.65 -38.09
CA ARG A 176 31.06 7.31 -37.40
C ARG A 176 32.34 6.53 -37.73
N ASN A 177 33.26 7.15 -38.45
CA ASN A 177 34.64 6.66 -38.61
C ASN A 177 35.28 6.58 -37.23
N LEU A 178 35.39 5.37 -36.68
CA LEU A 178 36.27 5.14 -35.54
C LEU A 178 37.70 5.18 -36.03
N PRO A 179 38.60 5.91 -35.38
CA PRO A 179 40.03 5.85 -35.67
C PRO A 179 40.54 4.44 -35.36
N SER A 180 41.27 3.85 -36.35
CA SER A 180 41.92 2.57 -36.22
C SER A 180 43.03 2.66 -35.15
N HIS A 181 42.93 1.83 -34.12
CA HIS A 181 44.01 1.65 -33.15
C HIS A 181 45.24 1.07 -33.89
N PRO A 182 46.44 1.60 -33.65
CA PRO A 182 47.68 0.99 -34.14
C PRO A 182 47.92 -0.36 -33.41
N PRO A 183 48.57 -1.34 -34.08
CA PRO A 183 48.87 -2.62 -33.45
C PRO A 183 49.91 -2.46 -32.34
N PRO A 184 49.95 -3.36 -31.34
CA PRO A 184 50.96 -3.34 -30.30
C PRO A 184 52.34 -3.65 -30.91
N THR A 185 53.28 -2.83 -30.57
CA THR A 185 54.73 -3.09 -30.86
C THR A 185 55.27 -3.99 -29.76
N ASP A 186 55.88 -5.11 -30.17
CA ASP A 186 56.66 -6.04 -29.35
C ASP A 186 57.84 -5.34 -28.67
#